data_a0ee6dd03f89c2923706d8fc5ad380cc
#
_entry.id   a0ee6dd03f89c2923706d8fc5ad380cc
#
_cell.length_a   1.000
_cell.length_b   1.000
_cell.length_c   1.000
_cell.angle_alpha   90.00
_cell.angle_beta   90.00
_cell.angle_gamma   90.00
#
_symmetry.space_group_name_H-M   'P 1'
#
loop_
_entity.id
_entity.type
_entity.pdbx_description
1 polymer ?
#
loop_
_entity_poly.entity_id
_entity_poly.type
_entity_poly.pdbx_seq_one_letter_code
_entity_poly.pdbx_strand_id
1 'polypeptide(L)'
;MERYTEMDKSVIYKGYTIQPAPRQLVDTGQWELNVFISWSTEDDEDSRHFVKTGRYATEEEATAQCIIYGQQIIDGNVPGSSVR
;
A
#
# COMPACT_ATOMS: atom_id res chain seq x y z
N MET A 1 2.01 -8.79 -22.81
CA MET A 1 1.82 -8.76 -22.16
C MET A 1 1.74 -8.55 -21.28
N GLU A 2 1.79 -8.48 -20.92
CA GLU A 2 1.66 -8.45 -20.08
C GLU A 2 1.35 -8.21 -19.23
N ARG A 3 1.14 -8.28 -18.73
CA ARG A 3 0.65 -8.09 -17.86
C ARG A 3 1.14 -7.94 -16.85
N TYR A 4 1.55 -7.45 -16.75
CA TYR A 4 1.96 -7.46 -15.66
C TYR A 4 1.26 -7.14 -14.65
N THR A 5 1.59 -7.07 -13.81
CA THR A 5 0.67 -7.21 -12.69
C THR A 5 1.10 -6.33 -11.54
N GLU A 6 0.15 -5.94 -10.68
CA GLU A 6 0.45 -5.07 -9.55
C GLU A 6 1.46 -5.66 -8.60
N MET A 7 1.59 -6.96 -8.60
CA MET A 7 2.53 -7.61 -7.69
C MET A 7 3.96 -7.20 -7.97
N ASP A 8 4.23 -6.78 -9.19
CA ASP A 8 5.57 -6.33 -9.55
C ASP A 8 5.93 -5.01 -8.87
N LYS A 9 4.95 -4.35 -8.26
CA LYS A 9 5.18 -3.06 -7.64
C LYS A 9 5.35 -3.16 -6.13
N SER A 10 5.39 -4.36 -5.61
CA SER A 10 5.61 -4.55 -4.18
C SER A 10 7.03 -4.15 -3.81
N VAL A 11 7.17 -3.60 -2.62
CA VAL A 11 8.45 -3.11 -2.12
C VAL A 11 8.69 -3.73 -0.75
N ILE A 12 9.92 -4.18 -0.52
CA ILE A 12 10.31 -4.68 0.80
C ILE A 12 10.99 -3.55 1.56
N TYR A 13 10.50 -3.27 2.75
CA TYR A 13 10.98 -2.17 3.56
C TYR A 13 11.07 -2.62 5.01
N LYS A 14 12.28 -2.64 5.55
CA LYS A 14 12.54 -3.01 6.95
C LYS A 14 11.94 -4.36 7.33
N GLY A 15 11.98 -5.31 6.39
CA GLY A 15 11.45 -6.64 6.64
C GLY A 15 9.97 -6.79 6.40
N TYR A 16 9.31 -5.73 5.97
CA TYR A 16 7.89 -5.77 5.63
C TYR A 16 7.74 -5.68 4.13
N THR A 17 6.69 -6.33 3.61
CA THR A 17 6.36 -6.22 2.19
C THR A 17 5.20 -5.24 2.07
N ILE A 18 5.39 -4.20 1.28
CA ILE A 18 4.38 -3.20 1.01
C ILE A 18 3.81 -3.48 -0.37
N GLN A 19 2.53 -3.76 -0.43
CA GLN A 19 1.86 -4.04 -1.70
C GLN A 19 0.84 -2.95 -1.96
N PRO A 20 1.11 -2.07 -2.93
CA PRO A 20 0.15 -1.04 -3.28
C PRO A 20 -1.03 -1.63 -4.03
N ALA A 21 -2.22 -1.15 -3.75
CA ALA A 21 -3.44 -1.60 -4.40
C ALA A 21 -4.37 -0.40 -4.56
N PRO A 22 -3.96 0.62 -5.30
CA PRO A 22 -4.80 1.79 -5.47
C PRO A 22 -6.12 1.43 -6.13
N ARG A 23 -7.16 2.12 -5.74
CA ARG A 23 -8.50 1.83 -6.20
C ARG A 23 -9.08 3.08 -6.83
N GLN A 24 -9.63 2.93 -8.03
CA GLN A 24 -10.24 4.05 -8.71
C GLN A 24 -11.67 4.23 -8.24
N LEU A 25 -12.00 5.46 -7.92
CA LEU A 25 -13.34 5.82 -7.49
C LEU A 25 -14.21 6.05 -8.71
N VAL A 26 -15.38 5.37 -8.76
CA VAL A 26 -16.23 5.44 -9.94
C VAL A 26 -16.84 6.82 -10.13
N ASP A 27 -17.08 7.55 -9.04
CA ASP A 27 -17.76 8.83 -9.12
C ASP A 27 -16.90 9.91 -9.76
N THR A 28 -15.61 9.92 -9.43
CA THR A 28 -14.74 11.00 -9.83
C THR A 28 -13.64 10.56 -10.76
N GLY A 29 -13.40 9.25 -10.87
CA GLY A 29 -12.29 8.73 -11.63
C GLY A 29 -10.95 8.91 -10.95
N GLN A 30 -10.95 9.46 -9.76
CA GLN A 30 -9.71 9.65 -9.01
C GLN A 30 -9.37 8.38 -8.23
N TRP A 31 -8.14 8.31 -7.75
CA TRP A 31 -7.64 7.10 -7.11
C TRP A 31 -7.47 7.32 -5.62
N GLU A 32 -7.85 6.31 -4.85
CA GLU A 32 -7.61 6.34 -3.42
C GLU A 32 -6.54 5.30 -3.09
N LEU A 33 -5.88 5.49 -1.96
CA LEU A 33 -4.77 4.63 -1.59
C LEU A 33 -5.27 3.44 -0.77
N ASN A 34 -4.93 2.26 -1.24
CA ASN A 34 -5.09 1.03 -0.49
C ASN A 34 -3.73 0.37 -0.46
N VAL A 35 -3.30 -0.07 0.70
CA VAL A 35 -2.00 -0.71 0.80
C VAL A 35 -2.10 -1.89 1.75
N PHE A 36 -1.46 -2.98 1.35
CA PHE A 36 -1.35 -4.16 2.20
C PHE A 36 0.09 -4.25 2.66
N ILE A 37 0.27 -4.42 3.96
CA ILE A 37 1.59 -4.60 4.55
C ILE A 37 1.61 -5.96 5.18
N SER A 38 2.56 -6.78 4.80
CA SER A 38 2.68 -8.13 5.32
C SER A 38 4.08 -8.35 5.85
N TRP A 39 4.18 -9.31 6.77
CA TRP A 39 5.45 -9.67 7.37
C TRP A 39 5.37 -11.11 7.85
N SER A 40 6.55 -11.70 8.10
CA SER A 40 6.64 -13.07 8.59
C SER A 40 7.03 -13.06 10.04
N THR A 41 6.42 -13.93 10.81
CA THR A 41 6.84 -14.21 12.18
C THR A 41 7.46 -15.60 12.20
N GLU A 42 7.89 -16.02 13.37
CA GLU A 42 8.54 -17.33 13.50
C GLU A 42 7.65 -18.47 13.01
N ASP A 43 6.38 -18.39 13.32
CA ASP A 43 5.47 -19.49 13.05
C ASP A 43 4.46 -19.21 11.96
N ASP A 44 4.37 -17.97 11.49
CA ASP A 44 3.26 -17.62 10.63
C ASP A 44 3.55 -16.35 9.87
N GLU A 45 2.62 -15.99 9.02
CA GLU A 45 2.63 -14.73 8.30
C GLU A 45 1.43 -13.93 8.74
N ASP A 46 1.59 -12.61 8.73
CA ASP A 46 0.52 -11.72 9.11
C ASP A 46 0.48 -10.56 8.13
N SER A 47 -0.66 -9.90 8.07
CA SER A 47 -0.80 -8.78 7.16
C SER A 47 -1.86 -7.83 7.67
N ARG A 48 -1.79 -6.59 7.21
CA ARG A 48 -2.77 -5.59 7.52
C ARG A 48 -3.08 -4.78 6.28
N HIS A 49 -4.31 -4.36 6.19
CA HIS A 49 -4.80 -3.54 5.10
C HIS A 49 -5.06 -2.14 5.62
N PHE A 50 -4.51 -1.15 4.92
CA PHE A 50 -4.67 0.25 5.30
C PHE A 50 -5.25 1.01 4.11
N VAL A 51 -6.11 1.96 4.43
CA VAL A 51 -6.77 2.79 3.42
C VAL A 51 -6.53 4.24 3.79
N LYS A 52 -6.19 5.03 2.80
CA LYS A 52 -6.06 6.47 2.99
C LYS A 52 -6.84 7.16 1.90
N THR A 53 -7.79 7.99 2.30
CA THR A 53 -8.52 8.79 1.34
C THR A 53 -7.57 9.76 0.67
N GLY A 54 -7.66 9.83 -0.64
CA GLY A 54 -6.81 10.73 -1.39
C GLY A 54 -7.44 10.96 -2.74
N ARG A 55 -6.87 11.92 -3.46
CA ARG A 55 -7.40 12.25 -4.77
C ARG A 55 -6.23 12.36 -5.72
N TYR A 56 -5.89 11.24 -6.31
CA TYR A 56 -4.77 11.16 -7.22
C TYR A 56 -5.33 10.95 -8.62
N ALA A 57 -4.75 11.64 -9.59
CA ALA A 57 -5.29 11.64 -10.93
C ALA A 57 -4.94 10.37 -11.70
N THR A 58 -3.83 9.75 -11.37
CA THR A 58 -3.38 8.57 -12.11
C THR A 58 -3.07 7.43 -11.17
N GLU A 59 -3.13 6.23 -11.73
CA GLU A 59 -2.78 5.03 -10.98
C GLU A 59 -1.30 5.04 -10.58
N GLU A 60 -0.46 5.54 -11.46
CA GLU A 60 0.97 5.58 -11.16
C GLU A 60 1.27 6.44 -9.96
N GLU A 61 0.63 7.61 -9.91
CA GLU A 61 0.81 8.50 -8.79
C GLU A 61 0.29 7.86 -7.49
N ALA A 62 -0.88 7.24 -7.57
CA ALA A 62 -1.46 6.57 -6.42
C ALA A 62 -0.58 5.43 -5.94
N THR A 63 -0.01 4.66 -6.86
CA THR A 63 0.87 3.55 -6.51
C THR A 63 2.10 4.06 -5.76
N ALA A 64 2.71 5.13 -6.25
CA ALA A 64 3.87 5.71 -5.58
C ALA A 64 3.52 6.18 -4.18
N GLN A 65 2.36 6.81 -4.04
CA GLN A 65 1.93 7.30 -2.74
C GLN A 65 1.56 6.17 -1.80
N CYS A 66 1.05 5.07 -2.32
CA CYS A 66 0.79 3.89 -1.49
C CYS A 66 2.07 3.38 -0.84
N ILE A 67 3.15 3.35 -1.59
CA ILE A 67 4.41 2.87 -1.07
C ILE A 67 4.94 3.82 0.00
N ILE A 68 4.87 5.12 -0.24
CA ILE A 68 5.29 6.10 0.73
C ILE A 68 4.45 5.98 2.00
N TYR A 69 3.15 5.84 1.84
CA TYR A 69 2.24 5.69 2.97
C TYR A 69 2.59 4.44 3.77
N GLY A 70 2.85 3.33 3.08
CA GLY A 70 3.24 2.10 3.76
C GLY A 70 4.52 2.25 4.55
N GLN A 71 5.50 2.95 3.99
CA GLN A 71 6.75 3.19 4.70
C GLN A 71 6.50 4.03 5.95
N GLN A 72 5.63 5.02 5.86
CA GLN A 72 5.32 5.86 7.02
C GLN A 72 4.61 5.07 8.12
N ILE A 73 3.73 4.15 7.73
CA ILE A 73 3.06 3.30 8.71
C ILE A 73 4.09 2.42 9.42
N ILE A 74 4.99 1.82 8.68
CA ILE A 74 6.01 0.96 9.26
C ILE A 74 6.91 1.75 10.21
N ASP A 75 7.22 2.98 9.85
CA ASP A 75 8.05 3.84 10.69
C ASP A 75 7.30 4.41 11.89
N GLY A 76 5.99 4.21 11.97
CA GLY A 76 5.21 4.71 13.08
C GLY A 76 4.88 6.18 12.98
N ASN A 77 4.90 6.74 11.77
CA ASN A 77 4.67 8.17 11.57
C ASN A 77 3.22 8.53 11.24
N VAL A 78 2.34 7.54 11.18
CA VAL A 78 0.93 7.78 10.88
C VAL A 78 0.13 7.53 12.15
N PRO A 79 -0.42 8.58 12.77
CA PRO A 79 -1.19 8.41 14.01
C PRO A 79 -2.37 7.47 13.79
N GLY A 80 -2.53 6.53 14.70
CA GLY A 80 -3.65 5.60 14.63
C GLY A 80 -3.46 4.45 13.67
N SER A 81 -2.36 4.43 12.93
CA SER A 81 -2.07 3.33 12.00
C SER A 81 -0.73 2.73 12.37
N SER A 82 -0.70 1.41 12.46
CA SER A 82 0.52 0.73 12.89
C SER A 82 0.45 -0.72 12.47
N VAL A 83 1.63 -1.29 12.24
CA VAL A 83 1.72 -2.72 11.95
C VAL A 83 1.87 -3.54 13.22
N ARG A 84 1.85 -2.90 14.37
CA ARG A 84 1.93 -3.59 15.66
C ARG A 84 0.76 -3.31 16.54
#